data_4b687ff2351071068f6626839960321a
#
_entry.id   4b687ff2351071068f6626839960321a
#
_cell.length_a   1.000
_cell.length_b   1.000
_cell.length_c   1.000
_cell.angle_alpha   90.00
_cell.angle_beta   90.00
_cell.angle_gamma   90.00
#
_symmetry.space_group_name_H-M   'P 1'
#
loop_
_entity.id
_entity.type
_entity.pdbx_description
1 polymer ?
#
loop_
_entity_poly.entity_id
_entity_poly.type
_entity_poly.pdbx_seq_one_letter_code
_entity_poly.pdbx_strand_id
1 'polypeptide(L)'
;MKRCIHEKRWISLVIIISLIVPLAGCGIGSQGPSGPADVEDLKSDKERLAAPDVPEDDITKLTDGNLAFALDLYHQVNEDHENLFYSPYSISVALAMTYAGAHGETAIQMAETLHYVLTPENLHPAFNALDQMLESRGEEELPEDGGDPFQLNIANSLWGQKDYHFEQDYLDTVAENYGAGMRLVNFIENAEEARQTINQWVYEKTEGKIEDLIPRG
;
A
#
# COMPACT_ATOMS: atom_id res chain seq x y z
N MET A 1 43.33 27.76 20.10
CA MET A 1 44.71 27.27 20.22
C MET A 1 44.71 25.77 20.30
N LYS A 2 45.45 25.13 19.40
CA LYS A 2 45.73 23.68 19.21
C LYS A 2 44.70 22.86 18.45
N ARG A 3 45.06 22.68 17.19
CA ARG A 3 44.87 21.68 16.19
C ARG A 3 45.31 20.28 16.68
N CYS A 4 44.64 19.23 16.17
CA CYS A 4 45.23 17.94 15.78
C CYS A 4 44.23 17.35 14.76
N ILE A 5 44.48 17.37 13.48
CA ILE A 5 45.31 16.55 12.58
C ILE A 5 44.88 15.07 12.56
N HIS A 6 44.22 14.77 11.47
CA HIS A 6 44.19 13.60 10.58
C HIS A 6 45.15 12.46 10.86
N GLU A 7 44.68 11.23 10.71
CA GLU A 7 45.40 10.21 9.98
C GLU A 7 44.45 9.23 9.27
N LYS A 8 44.58 9.22 7.97
CA LYS A 8 44.09 8.18 7.05
C LYS A 8 45.04 6.99 7.15
N ARG A 9 44.48 5.78 7.37
CA ARG A 9 45.28 4.55 7.16
C ARG A 9 44.60 3.69 6.12
N TRP A 10 45.26 3.64 5.00
CA TRP A 10 45.12 2.64 3.95
C TRP A 10 45.72 1.32 4.46
N ILE A 11 44.98 0.23 4.38
CA ILE A 11 45.52 -1.12 4.58
C ILE A 11 45.17 -1.97 3.37
N SER A 12 46.22 -2.48 2.84
CA SER A 12 46.47 -3.25 1.64
C SER A 12 45.64 -4.51 1.45
N LEU A 13 45.38 -4.75 0.20
CA LEU A 13 44.94 -5.95 -0.45
C LEU A 13 45.89 -7.15 -0.13
N VAL A 14 45.33 -8.24 0.37
CA VAL A 14 46.00 -9.55 0.35
C VAL A 14 45.09 -10.53 -0.37
N ILE A 15 45.56 -10.93 -1.57
CA ILE A 15 45.01 -11.99 -2.38
C ILE A 15 45.52 -13.30 -1.81
N ILE A 16 44.65 -14.20 -1.35
CA ILE A 16 44.98 -15.61 -1.11
C ILE A 16 44.15 -16.46 -2.04
N ILE A 17 44.86 -17.02 -3.02
CA ILE A 17 44.43 -18.13 -3.86
C ILE A 17 44.56 -19.40 -3.03
N SER A 18 43.49 -20.14 -2.81
CA SER A 18 43.54 -21.46 -2.21
C SER A 18 42.55 -22.41 -2.90
N LEU A 19 43.15 -23.36 -3.55
CA LEU A 19 42.76 -24.68 -4.06
C LEU A 19 41.32 -25.16 -3.85
N ILE A 20 40.75 -25.52 -4.98
CA ILE A 20 39.52 -26.30 -5.14
C ILE A 20 39.82 -27.77 -4.83
N VAL A 21 39.12 -28.34 -3.86
CA VAL A 21 38.96 -29.79 -3.70
C VAL A 21 37.46 -30.11 -3.83
N PRO A 22 37.04 -30.94 -4.78
CA PRO A 22 35.64 -31.35 -4.86
C PRO A 22 35.38 -32.48 -3.85
N LEU A 23 34.70 -32.19 -2.74
CA LEU A 23 34.05 -33.22 -1.94
C LEU A 23 32.62 -33.35 -2.41
N ALA A 24 32.30 -34.48 -3.05
CA ALA A 24 30.96 -34.95 -3.25
C ALA A 24 30.38 -35.31 -1.89
N GLY A 25 29.49 -34.45 -1.38
CA GLY A 25 28.70 -34.64 -0.14
C GLY A 25 27.23 -34.61 -0.47
N CYS A 26 26.53 -35.70 -0.14
CA CYS A 26 25.09 -35.90 -0.28
C CYS A 26 24.28 -34.71 0.23
N GLY A 27 23.33 -34.29 -0.60
CA GLY A 27 22.47 -33.17 -0.33
C GLY A 27 21.53 -33.41 0.86
N ILE A 28 21.68 -32.60 1.87
CA ILE A 28 20.58 -32.17 2.73
C ILE A 28 20.14 -30.84 2.10
N GLY A 29 18.98 -30.84 1.50
CA GLY A 29 18.38 -29.63 0.93
C GLY A 29 18.16 -28.59 2.02
N SER A 30 19.13 -27.68 2.18
CA SER A 30 18.85 -26.40 2.79
C SER A 30 18.04 -25.62 1.76
N GLN A 31 16.74 -25.45 2.01
CA GLN A 31 15.99 -24.40 1.32
C GLN A 31 16.72 -23.09 1.62
N GLY A 32 17.39 -22.55 0.60
CA GLY A 32 17.90 -21.18 0.64
C GLY A 32 16.73 -20.22 0.84
N PRO A 33 16.98 -18.96 1.21
CA PRO A 33 15.90 -18.00 1.31
C PRO A 33 15.13 -18.00 -0.01
N SER A 34 13.86 -18.36 0.05
CA SER A 34 12.95 -18.30 -1.07
C SER A 34 12.95 -16.88 -1.61
N GLY A 35 13.08 -16.76 -2.93
CA GLY A 35 12.94 -15.46 -3.59
C GLY A 35 11.55 -14.89 -3.41
N PRO A 36 11.29 -13.66 -3.89
CA PRO A 36 9.97 -13.07 -3.80
C PRO A 36 8.93 -14.01 -4.44
N ALA A 37 7.74 -14.06 -3.85
CA ALA A 37 6.63 -14.88 -4.35
C ALA A 37 6.32 -14.52 -5.81
N ASP A 38 5.91 -15.52 -6.59
CA ASP A 38 5.37 -15.30 -7.93
C ASP A 38 4.04 -14.55 -7.79
N VAL A 39 4.02 -13.29 -8.23
CA VAL A 39 2.86 -12.39 -8.16
C VAL A 39 2.19 -12.38 -9.52
N GLU A 40 0.92 -12.73 -9.54
CA GLU A 40 0.07 -12.61 -10.71
C GLU A 40 -0.83 -11.38 -10.56
N ASP A 41 -0.82 -10.48 -11.54
CA ASP A 41 -1.72 -9.31 -11.54
C ASP A 41 -3.04 -9.68 -12.22
N LEU A 42 -4.12 -9.66 -11.46
CA LEU A 42 -5.49 -9.80 -11.97
C LEU A 42 -6.11 -8.40 -12.08
N LYS A 43 -6.37 -7.96 -13.30
CA LYS A 43 -6.92 -6.64 -13.61
C LYS A 43 -8.11 -6.74 -14.54
N SER A 44 -9.03 -5.79 -14.41
CA SER A 44 -10.02 -5.50 -15.45
C SER A 44 -9.36 -4.86 -16.69
N ASP A 45 -10.00 -5.01 -17.84
CA ASP A 45 -9.64 -4.29 -19.08
C ASP A 45 -10.07 -2.79 -19.04
N LYS A 46 -10.74 -2.38 -17.96
CA LYS A 46 -11.19 -1.00 -17.76
C LYS A 46 -10.02 -0.11 -17.33
N GLU A 47 -10.01 1.11 -17.86
CA GLU A 47 -9.10 2.16 -17.42
C GLU A 47 -9.74 2.99 -16.30
N ARG A 48 -8.89 3.60 -15.45
CA ARG A 48 -9.38 4.56 -14.45
C ARG A 48 -10.05 5.74 -15.12
N LEU A 49 -11.22 6.11 -14.63
CA LEU A 49 -11.95 7.29 -15.08
C LEU A 49 -11.16 8.56 -14.74
N ALA A 50 -10.69 9.26 -15.78
CA ALA A 50 -9.81 10.43 -15.60
C ALA A 50 -10.55 11.68 -15.07
N ALA A 51 -11.86 11.78 -15.23
CA ALA A 51 -12.66 12.90 -14.76
C ALA A 51 -14.08 12.41 -14.45
N PRO A 52 -14.31 11.76 -13.31
CA PRO A 52 -15.66 11.35 -12.93
C PRO A 52 -16.54 12.57 -12.68
N ASP A 53 -17.76 12.53 -13.23
CA ASP A 53 -18.77 13.59 -13.00
C ASP A 53 -19.42 13.36 -11.62
N VAL A 54 -18.89 14.02 -10.60
CA VAL A 54 -19.31 13.86 -9.21
C VAL A 54 -19.86 15.18 -8.68
N PRO A 55 -21.08 15.20 -8.14
CA PRO A 55 -21.65 16.38 -7.50
C PRO A 55 -20.78 16.85 -6.32
N GLU A 56 -20.62 18.16 -6.15
CA GLU A 56 -19.87 18.75 -5.04
C GLU A 56 -20.43 18.33 -3.67
N ASP A 57 -21.75 18.14 -3.57
CA ASP A 57 -22.42 17.63 -2.37
C ASP A 57 -21.97 16.20 -2.00
N ASP A 58 -21.69 15.36 -2.98
CA ASP A 58 -21.20 13.99 -2.74
C ASP A 58 -19.74 13.99 -2.28
N ILE A 59 -18.90 14.89 -2.81
CA ILE A 59 -17.55 15.11 -2.26
C ILE A 59 -17.62 15.58 -0.81
N THR A 60 -18.52 16.50 -0.50
CA THR A 60 -18.73 17.00 0.88
C THR A 60 -19.17 15.87 1.80
N LYS A 61 -20.15 15.06 1.41
CA LYS A 61 -20.60 13.89 2.18
C LYS A 61 -19.49 12.87 2.42
N LEU A 62 -18.68 12.60 1.39
CA LEU A 62 -17.53 11.70 1.51
C LEU A 62 -16.50 12.24 2.50
N THR A 63 -16.14 13.51 2.41
CA THR A 63 -15.14 14.12 3.31
C THR A 63 -15.64 14.21 4.75
N ASP A 64 -16.91 14.52 4.98
CA ASP A 64 -17.51 14.51 6.30
C ASP A 64 -17.54 13.11 6.91
N GLY A 65 -17.89 12.08 6.12
CA GLY A 65 -17.83 10.69 6.53
C GLY A 65 -16.40 10.24 6.86
N ASN A 66 -15.43 10.58 6.02
CA ASN A 66 -14.01 10.30 6.30
C ASN A 66 -13.51 10.99 7.58
N LEU A 67 -13.96 12.20 7.87
CA LEU A 67 -13.63 12.89 9.13
C LEU A 67 -14.25 12.17 10.34
N ALA A 68 -15.52 11.76 10.24
CA ALA A 68 -16.18 11.01 11.31
C ALA A 68 -15.45 9.69 11.57
N PHE A 69 -15.15 8.93 10.53
CA PHE A 69 -14.34 7.70 10.62
C PHE A 69 -12.96 7.96 11.25
N ALA A 70 -12.28 9.03 10.85
CA ALA A 70 -10.97 9.39 11.40
C ALA A 70 -11.02 9.62 12.91
N LEU A 71 -12.06 10.29 13.40
CA LEU A 71 -12.25 10.55 14.83
C LEU A 71 -12.59 9.28 15.61
N ASP A 72 -13.48 8.45 15.07
CA ASP A 72 -13.82 7.16 15.70
C ASP A 72 -12.62 6.23 15.74
N LEU A 73 -11.87 6.11 14.65
CA LEU A 73 -10.66 5.33 14.62
C LEU A 73 -9.61 5.85 15.61
N TYR A 74 -9.43 7.18 15.70
CA TYR A 74 -8.52 7.77 16.67
C TYR A 74 -8.88 7.35 18.10
N HIS A 75 -10.14 7.40 18.45
CA HIS A 75 -10.61 7.01 19.79
C HIS A 75 -10.37 5.51 20.08
N GLN A 76 -10.43 4.67 19.07
CA GLN A 76 -10.19 3.23 19.22
C GLN A 76 -8.69 2.87 19.37
N VAL A 77 -7.79 3.58 18.65
CA VAL A 77 -6.38 3.21 18.61
C VAL A 77 -5.50 4.02 19.58
N ASN A 78 -6.03 5.08 20.20
CA ASN A 78 -5.30 5.93 21.14
C ASN A 78 -5.58 5.56 22.61
N GLU A 79 -5.59 4.27 22.92
CA GLU A 79 -5.90 3.79 24.28
C GLU A 79 -4.82 4.17 25.31
N ASP A 80 -3.56 4.12 24.93
CA ASP A 80 -2.42 4.32 25.84
C ASP A 80 -1.88 5.75 25.86
N HIS A 81 -2.49 6.69 25.11
CA HIS A 81 -2.05 8.08 24.98
C HIS A 81 -0.59 8.23 24.52
N GLU A 82 -0.08 7.28 23.75
CA GLU A 82 1.24 7.31 23.15
C GLU A 82 1.24 8.10 21.83
N ASN A 83 2.44 8.29 21.25
CA ASN A 83 2.54 8.92 19.94
C ASN A 83 1.93 8.01 18.87
N LEU A 84 0.89 8.49 18.20
CA LEU A 84 0.20 7.78 17.13
C LEU A 84 0.42 8.48 15.79
N PHE A 85 0.83 7.73 14.79
CA PHE A 85 0.90 8.16 13.40
C PHE A 85 0.11 7.20 12.50
N TYR A 86 -0.89 7.70 11.82
CA TYR A 86 -1.71 6.93 10.89
C TYR A 86 -2.36 7.83 9.84
N SER A 87 -2.80 7.26 8.72
CA SER A 87 -3.51 7.97 7.67
C SER A 87 -4.95 7.46 7.58
N PRO A 88 -5.93 8.16 8.17
CA PRO A 88 -7.33 7.74 8.09
C PRO A 88 -7.83 7.67 6.65
N TYR A 89 -7.41 8.59 5.79
CA TYR A 89 -7.78 8.59 4.37
C TYR A 89 -7.29 7.33 3.64
N SER A 90 -6.01 6.96 3.79
CA SER A 90 -5.49 5.73 3.17
C SER A 90 -6.21 4.47 3.65
N ILE A 91 -6.57 4.41 4.94
CA ILE A 91 -7.34 3.30 5.51
C ILE A 91 -8.75 3.28 4.90
N SER A 92 -9.42 4.44 4.83
CA SER A 92 -10.75 4.56 4.23
C SER A 92 -10.76 4.12 2.76
N VAL A 93 -9.79 4.56 1.95
CA VAL A 93 -9.65 4.14 0.54
C VAL A 93 -9.42 2.62 0.43
N ALA A 94 -8.53 2.04 1.24
CA ALA A 94 -8.28 0.60 1.22
C ALA A 94 -9.54 -0.21 1.56
N LEU A 95 -10.31 0.25 2.56
CA LEU A 95 -11.57 -0.36 2.94
C LEU A 95 -12.69 -0.10 1.92
N ALA A 96 -12.69 1.04 1.23
CA ALA A 96 -13.63 1.31 0.13
C ALA A 96 -13.40 0.35 -1.06
N MET A 97 -12.15 0.06 -1.42
CA MET A 97 -11.85 -0.98 -2.41
C MET A 97 -12.37 -2.36 -1.97
N THR A 98 -12.29 -2.70 -0.69
CA THR A 98 -12.86 -3.94 -0.14
C THR A 98 -14.39 -3.90 -0.14
N TYR A 99 -14.97 -2.76 0.20
CA TYR A 99 -16.42 -2.52 0.22
C TYR A 99 -17.07 -2.72 -1.16
N ALA A 100 -16.35 -2.43 -2.25
CA ALA A 100 -16.82 -2.68 -3.61
C ALA A 100 -17.24 -4.14 -3.87
N GLY A 101 -16.66 -5.09 -3.12
CA GLY A 101 -17.03 -6.51 -3.18
C GLY A 101 -17.98 -6.96 -2.06
N ALA A 102 -18.39 -6.07 -1.15
CA ALA A 102 -19.23 -6.43 -0.03
C ALA A 102 -20.71 -6.44 -0.41
N HIS A 103 -21.47 -7.41 0.11
CA HIS A 103 -22.90 -7.53 -0.13
C HIS A 103 -23.68 -7.84 1.16
N GLY A 104 -24.98 -7.56 1.13
CA GLY A 104 -25.90 -7.87 2.25
C GLY A 104 -25.48 -7.22 3.55
N GLU A 105 -25.52 -8.00 4.64
CA GLU A 105 -25.21 -7.51 5.98
C GLU A 105 -23.79 -6.97 6.11
N THR A 106 -22.81 -7.58 5.45
CA THR A 106 -21.42 -7.12 5.45
C THR A 106 -21.32 -5.72 4.88
N ALA A 107 -21.98 -5.43 3.76
CA ALA A 107 -21.98 -4.10 3.16
C ALA A 107 -22.63 -3.04 4.09
N ILE A 108 -23.74 -3.41 4.76
CA ILE A 108 -24.42 -2.51 5.72
C ILE A 108 -23.50 -2.16 6.88
N GLN A 109 -22.90 -3.16 7.52
CA GLN A 109 -22.02 -2.97 8.67
C GLN A 109 -20.74 -2.20 8.29
N MET A 110 -20.18 -2.46 7.11
CA MET A 110 -19.04 -1.67 6.61
C MET A 110 -19.42 -0.21 6.39
N ALA A 111 -20.54 0.06 5.71
CA ALA A 111 -20.99 1.42 5.44
C ALA A 111 -21.25 2.21 6.74
N GLU A 112 -21.87 1.59 7.74
CA GLU A 112 -22.12 2.18 9.05
C GLU A 112 -20.80 2.51 9.78
N THR A 113 -19.88 1.53 9.84
CA THR A 113 -18.61 1.69 10.56
C THR A 113 -17.68 2.71 9.90
N LEU A 114 -17.71 2.80 8.57
CA LEU A 114 -16.85 3.67 7.77
C LEU A 114 -17.51 5.03 7.46
N HIS A 115 -18.72 5.24 7.98
CA HIS A 115 -19.52 6.44 7.73
C HIS A 115 -19.79 6.71 6.23
N TYR A 116 -19.97 5.65 5.43
CA TYR A 116 -20.33 5.79 4.03
C TYR A 116 -21.83 6.05 3.88
N VAL A 117 -22.17 7.31 3.64
CA VAL A 117 -23.56 7.76 3.48
C VAL A 117 -24.02 7.80 2.02
N LEU A 118 -23.09 7.66 1.09
CA LEU A 118 -23.36 7.56 -0.34
C LEU A 118 -23.65 6.10 -0.73
N THR A 119 -24.48 5.92 -1.77
CA THR A 119 -24.62 4.58 -2.36
C THR A 119 -23.32 4.15 -3.05
N PRO A 120 -23.05 2.84 -3.23
CA PRO A 120 -21.83 2.38 -3.90
C PRO A 120 -21.57 3.06 -5.24
N GLU A 121 -22.63 3.28 -6.05
CA GLU A 121 -22.55 3.91 -7.37
C GLU A 121 -22.05 5.36 -7.32
N ASN A 122 -22.28 6.06 -6.21
CA ASN A 122 -21.80 7.43 -5.99
C ASN A 122 -20.53 7.48 -5.15
N LEU A 123 -20.36 6.53 -4.24
CA LEU A 123 -19.21 6.48 -3.33
C LEU A 123 -17.87 6.28 -4.06
N HIS A 124 -17.80 5.26 -4.91
CA HIS A 124 -16.56 4.93 -5.61
C HIS A 124 -16.10 6.04 -6.57
N PRO A 125 -16.97 6.62 -7.40
CA PRO A 125 -16.61 7.79 -8.20
C PRO A 125 -16.19 9.01 -7.35
N ALA A 126 -16.81 9.23 -6.18
CA ALA A 126 -16.43 10.32 -5.27
C ALA A 126 -15.03 10.12 -4.70
N PHE A 127 -14.65 8.89 -4.33
CA PHE A 127 -13.27 8.57 -3.97
C PHE A 127 -12.30 8.83 -5.11
N ASN A 128 -12.64 8.43 -6.34
CA ASN A 128 -11.81 8.70 -7.53
C ASN A 128 -11.59 10.21 -7.74
N ALA A 129 -12.65 11.00 -7.67
CA ALA A 129 -12.55 12.46 -7.83
C ALA A 129 -11.70 13.11 -6.75
N LEU A 130 -11.89 12.70 -5.48
CA LEU A 130 -11.12 13.21 -4.35
C LEU A 130 -9.63 12.85 -4.47
N ASP A 131 -9.33 11.63 -4.87
CA ASP A 131 -7.96 11.14 -5.03
C ASP A 131 -7.23 11.93 -6.13
N GLN A 132 -7.85 12.10 -7.31
CA GLN A 132 -7.29 12.93 -8.38
C GLN A 132 -7.11 14.40 -7.97
N MET A 133 -8.03 14.95 -7.17
CA MET A 133 -7.90 16.29 -6.62
C MET A 133 -6.69 16.39 -5.67
N LEU A 134 -6.41 15.37 -4.87
CA LEU A 134 -5.25 15.31 -3.99
C LEU A 134 -3.95 15.12 -4.78
N GLU A 135 -3.95 14.24 -5.78
CA GLU A 135 -2.80 14.02 -6.68
C GLU A 135 -2.39 15.31 -7.40
N SER A 136 -3.37 16.07 -7.91
CA SER A 136 -3.10 17.34 -8.63
C SER A 136 -2.41 18.39 -7.76
N ARG A 137 -2.54 18.33 -6.44
CA ARG A 137 -1.86 19.23 -5.51
C ARG A 137 -0.35 19.02 -5.45
N GLY A 138 0.11 17.81 -5.77
CA GLY A 138 1.54 17.48 -5.87
C GLY A 138 2.18 17.96 -7.19
N GLU A 139 1.37 18.34 -8.16
CA GLU A 139 1.84 18.82 -9.48
C GLU A 139 1.95 20.36 -9.57
N GLU A 140 1.56 21.08 -8.51
CA GLU A 140 1.65 22.54 -8.47
C GLU A 140 3.13 23.00 -8.55
N GLU A 141 3.35 24.18 -9.16
CA GLU A 141 4.68 24.75 -9.35
C GLU A 141 5.46 24.87 -8.04
N LEU A 142 6.80 24.73 -8.14
CA LEU A 142 7.69 24.91 -7.01
C LEU A 142 7.40 26.23 -6.28
N PRO A 143 7.44 26.24 -4.94
CA PRO A 143 7.30 27.47 -4.17
C PRO A 143 8.34 28.53 -4.64
N GLU A 144 7.93 29.79 -4.78
CA GLU A 144 8.81 30.88 -5.24
C GLU A 144 10.05 31.07 -4.33
N ASP A 145 9.98 30.58 -3.10
CA ASP A 145 11.08 30.63 -2.12
C ASP A 145 12.10 29.48 -2.27
N GLY A 146 11.93 28.60 -3.26
CA GLY A 146 12.84 27.48 -3.57
C GLY A 146 12.74 26.30 -2.59
N GLY A 147 11.63 26.18 -1.87
CA GLY A 147 11.33 24.98 -1.06
C GLY A 147 11.07 23.75 -1.92
N ASP A 148 11.09 22.57 -1.28
CA ASP A 148 10.69 21.32 -1.94
C ASP A 148 9.18 21.35 -2.27
N PRO A 149 8.76 20.79 -3.42
CA PRO A 149 7.35 20.72 -3.78
C PRO A 149 6.58 19.84 -2.75
N PHE A 150 5.30 20.13 -2.57
CA PHE A 150 4.44 19.27 -1.80
C PHE A 150 4.38 17.88 -2.45
N GLN A 151 4.61 16.82 -1.68
CA GLN A 151 4.53 15.44 -2.14
C GLN A 151 3.54 14.68 -1.28
N LEU A 152 2.53 14.08 -1.89
CA LEU A 152 1.57 13.19 -1.26
C LEU A 152 1.58 11.85 -2.01
N ASN A 153 2.21 10.85 -1.42
CA ASN A 153 2.26 9.50 -1.96
C ASN A 153 1.26 8.61 -1.22
N ILE A 154 0.16 8.29 -1.88
CA ILE A 154 -0.83 7.33 -1.36
C ILE A 154 -0.62 6.00 -2.07
N ALA A 155 -0.32 4.96 -1.31
CA ALA A 155 -0.08 3.63 -1.85
C ALA A 155 -1.01 2.61 -1.19
N ASN A 156 -2.08 2.24 -1.88
CA ASN A 156 -2.98 1.16 -1.50
C ASN A 156 -2.89 0.03 -2.51
N SER A 157 -3.02 -1.22 -2.07
CA SER A 157 -3.01 -2.38 -2.94
C SER A 157 -3.89 -3.49 -2.38
N LEU A 158 -4.56 -4.19 -3.28
CA LEU A 158 -5.34 -5.37 -2.97
C LEU A 158 -4.49 -6.62 -3.23
N TRP A 159 -4.48 -7.54 -2.25
CA TRP A 159 -3.77 -8.80 -2.34
C TRP A 159 -4.75 -9.95 -2.12
N GLY A 160 -4.87 -10.81 -3.10
CA GLY A 160 -5.80 -11.93 -3.10
C GLY A 160 -5.09 -13.28 -3.09
N GLN A 161 -5.82 -14.32 -2.64
CA GLN A 161 -5.35 -15.68 -2.76
C GLN A 161 -5.36 -16.12 -4.22
N LYS A 162 -4.26 -16.67 -4.70
CA LYS A 162 -4.16 -17.31 -6.02
C LYS A 162 -5.19 -18.44 -6.14
N ASP A 163 -5.72 -18.61 -7.34
CA ASP A 163 -6.75 -19.60 -7.68
C ASP A 163 -8.15 -19.35 -7.08
N TYR A 164 -8.40 -18.22 -6.40
CA TYR A 164 -9.75 -17.77 -6.11
C TYR A 164 -10.34 -16.99 -7.29
N HIS A 165 -11.65 -17.21 -7.50
CA HIS A 165 -12.41 -16.43 -8.47
C HIS A 165 -12.82 -15.08 -7.87
N PHE A 166 -12.58 -14.01 -8.62
CA PHE A 166 -13.05 -12.67 -8.30
C PHE A 166 -14.03 -12.22 -9.37
N GLU A 167 -15.17 -11.67 -8.94
CA GLU A 167 -16.23 -11.25 -9.82
C GLU A 167 -15.77 -10.09 -10.72
N GLN A 168 -16.18 -10.11 -11.99
CA GLN A 168 -15.75 -9.11 -12.97
C GLN A 168 -16.22 -7.70 -12.59
N ASP A 169 -17.45 -7.55 -12.11
CA ASP A 169 -18.02 -6.25 -11.70
C ASP A 169 -17.20 -5.63 -10.55
N TYR A 170 -16.68 -6.46 -9.65
CA TYR A 170 -15.78 -6.01 -8.58
C TYR A 170 -14.46 -5.50 -9.15
N LEU A 171 -13.83 -6.25 -10.05
CA LEU A 171 -12.58 -5.85 -10.69
C LEU A 171 -12.74 -4.59 -11.52
N ASP A 172 -13.87 -4.44 -12.21
CA ASP A 172 -14.22 -3.26 -13.00
C ASP A 172 -14.35 -2.02 -12.10
N THR A 173 -15.09 -2.14 -10.98
CA THR A 173 -15.26 -1.06 -10.01
C THR A 173 -13.92 -0.60 -9.45
N VAL A 174 -13.04 -1.53 -9.09
CA VAL A 174 -11.71 -1.22 -8.54
C VAL A 174 -10.81 -0.58 -9.59
N ALA A 175 -10.86 -1.04 -10.84
CA ALA A 175 -10.07 -0.47 -11.93
C ALA A 175 -10.54 0.96 -12.28
N GLU A 176 -11.84 1.14 -12.50
CA GLU A 176 -12.42 2.42 -12.95
C GLU A 176 -12.28 3.54 -11.89
N ASN A 177 -12.38 3.20 -10.60
CA ASN A 177 -12.41 4.22 -9.57
C ASN A 177 -11.10 4.37 -8.79
N TYR A 178 -10.27 3.36 -8.75
CA TYR A 178 -9.02 3.41 -7.97
C TYR A 178 -7.76 3.17 -8.82
N GLY A 179 -7.93 2.88 -10.12
CA GLY A 179 -6.81 2.53 -11.01
C GLY A 179 -6.04 1.29 -10.53
N ALA A 180 -6.67 0.47 -9.71
CA ALA A 180 -6.07 -0.68 -9.06
C ALA A 180 -6.51 -2.00 -9.70
N GLY A 181 -5.75 -3.05 -9.44
CA GLY A 181 -6.10 -4.44 -9.69
C GLY A 181 -5.80 -5.28 -8.45
N MET A 182 -6.08 -6.57 -8.54
CA MET A 182 -5.78 -7.54 -7.50
C MET A 182 -4.42 -8.18 -7.76
N ARG A 183 -3.52 -8.17 -6.79
CA ARG A 183 -2.27 -8.91 -6.83
C ARG A 183 -2.48 -10.27 -6.19
N LEU A 184 -2.25 -11.33 -6.94
CA LEU A 184 -2.49 -12.69 -6.48
C LEU A 184 -1.19 -13.33 -6.00
N VAL A 185 -1.21 -13.83 -4.79
CA VAL A 185 -0.12 -14.59 -4.16
C VAL A 185 -0.69 -15.84 -3.48
N ASN A 186 0.15 -16.83 -3.23
CA ASN A 186 -0.30 -18.05 -2.56
C ASN A 186 -0.11 -17.95 -1.03
N PHE A 187 -1.12 -17.38 -0.36
CA PHE A 187 -1.11 -17.26 1.10
C PHE A 187 -1.21 -18.61 1.82
N ILE A 188 -1.83 -19.63 1.19
CA ILE A 188 -2.08 -20.91 1.82
C ILE A 188 -0.80 -21.73 1.92
N GLU A 189 -0.04 -21.80 0.85
CA GLU A 189 1.15 -22.65 0.78
C GLU A 189 2.46 -21.87 1.06
N ASN A 190 2.48 -20.55 0.74
CA ASN A 190 3.69 -19.74 0.77
C ASN A 190 3.47 -18.42 1.53
N ALA A 191 2.85 -18.48 2.72
CA ALA A 191 2.48 -17.29 3.50
C ALA A 191 3.68 -16.38 3.82
N GLU A 192 4.84 -16.95 4.15
CA GLU A 192 6.05 -16.16 4.46
C GLU A 192 6.62 -15.45 3.21
N GLU A 193 6.60 -16.10 2.06
CA GLU A 193 6.99 -15.47 0.79
C GLU A 193 6.02 -14.35 0.40
N ALA A 194 4.71 -14.58 0.56
CA ALA A 194 3.69 -13.57 0.34
C ALA A 194 3.91 -12.35 1.25
N ARG A 195 4.17 -12.58 2.54
CA ARG A 195 4.50 -11.52 3.52
C ARG A 195 5.70 -10.70 3.08
N GLN A 196 6.80 -11.34 2.68
CA GLN A 196 8.00 -10.67 2.21
C GLN A 196 7.74 -9.86 0.94
N THR A 197 6.96 -10.41 0.01
CA THR A 197 6.59 -9.73 -1.23
C THR A 197 5.75 -8.48 -0.96
N ILE A 198 4.79 -8.55 -0.04
CA ILE A 198 3.98 -7.39 0.36
C ILE A 198 4.86 -6.34 1.03
N ASN A 199 5.74 -6.73 1.97
CA ASN A 199 6.65 -5.80 2.63
C ASN A 199 7.61 -5.13 1.64
N GLN A 200 8.14 -5.87 0.67
CA GLN A 200 8.99 -5.31 -0.38
C GLN A 200 8.24 -4.28 -1.24
N TRP A 201 6.98 -4.59 -1.61
CA TRP A 201 6.14 -3.63 -2.34
C TRP A 201 5.89 -2.35 -1.53
N VAL A 202 5.60 -2.48 -0.23
CA VAL A 202 5.40 -1.33 0.65
C VAL A 202 6.70 -0.51 0.78
N TYR A 203 7.83 -1.18 0.97
CA TYR A 203 9.15 -0.53 1.02
C TYR A 203 9.41 0.31 -0.23
N GLU A 204 9.18 -0.25 -1.42
CA GLU A 204 9.37 0.44 -2.69
C GLU A 204 8.41 1.63 -2.85
N LYS A 205 7.13 1.46 -2.48
CA LYS A 205 6.11 2.51 -2.60
C LYS A 205 6.26 3.64 -1.58
N THR A 206 6.92 3.38 -0.47
CA THR A 206 7.19 4.36 0.58
C THR A 206 8.64 4.88 0.56
N GLU A 207 9.39 4.64 -0.51
CA GLU A 207 10.79 5.06 -0.64
C GLU A 207 11.66 4.61 0.55
N GLY A 208 11.42 3.38 1.02
CA GLY A 208 12.13 2.79 2.14
C GLY A 208 11.73 3.31 3.52
N LYS A 209 10.66 4.10 3.64
CA LYS A 209 10.22 4.64 4.93
C LYS A 209 9.48 3.63 5.80
N ILE A 210 8.88 2.61 5.17
CA ILE A 210 8.21 1.50 5.85
C ILE A 210 8.85 0.20 5.39
N GLU A 211 9.59 -0.46 6.28
CA GLU A 211 10.35 -1.67 5.94
C GLU A 211 9.56 -2.97 6.18
N ASP A 212 8.94 -3.11 7.34
CA ASP A 212 8.23 -4.32 7.78
C ASP A 212 6.79 -4.00 8.20
N LEU A 213 5.92 -3.70 7.22
CA LEU A 213 4.49 -3.44 7.50
C LEU A 213 3.81 -4.66 8.14
N ILE A 214 4.11 -5.85 7.63
CA ILE A 214 3.61 -7.12 8.15
C ILE A 214 4.74 -7.79 8.93
N PRO A 215 4.68 -7.86 10.27
CA PRO A 215 5.71 -8.51 11.08
C PRO A 215 5.72 -10.02 10.87
N ARG A 216 6.79 -10.67 11.29
CA ARG A 216 6.83 -12.14 11.37
C ARG A 216 5.91 -12.60 12.48
N GLY A 217 5.08 -13.61 12.19
CA GLY A 217 4.22 -14.26 13.16
C GLY A 217 4.97 -15.26 14.06
#